data_48d1bada5a0c9411bad6b17ca4907f37
#
_entry.id   48d1bada5a0c9411bad6b17ca4907f37
#
_cell.length_a   1.000
_cell.length_b   1.000
_cell.length_c   1.000
_cell.angle_alpha   90.00
_cell.angle_beta   90.00
_cell.angle_gamma   90.00
#
_symmetry.space_group_name_H-M   'P 1'
#
loop_
_entity.id
_entity.type
_entity.pdbx_description
1 polymer ?
#
loop_
_entity_poly.entity_id
_entity_poly.type
_entity_poly.pdbx_seq_one_letter_code
_entity_poly.pdbx_strand_id
1 'polypeptide(L)'
;TDGKQVLASWGEDSAKCPAGTPVVLKTTLSVIETGEQSVFSRDTSNETGGYFPRLRAGIVAPLTVRGHCVGTLELYYPRLSSIDMRQTALASGFADLISTQLASFELERQDELTARVELRALQSQVDPHFLFNTISTIVSLVRTEPDKARSLLIDFSNYYRQTLSDSDTLTTLEHEVEQGTRYINLMQARYGDGRLRVSVDIDFEVRDSLVPPFILQP
;
A
#
# COMPACT_ATOMS: atom_id res chain seq x y z
N THR A 1 13.03 21.14 1.20
CA THR A 1 13.47 20.34 0.03
C THR A 1 13.35 18.85 0.33
N ASP A 2 13.40 18.00 -0.69
CA ASP A 2 13.44 16.54 -0.56
C ASP A 2 14.85 15.95 -0.81
N GLY A 3 15.86 16.79 -0.73
CA GLY A 3 17.25 16.42 -1.01
C GLY A 3 17.64 16.47 -2.47
N LYS A 4 16.72 16.58 -3.40
CA LYS A 4 16.96 16.70 -4.84
C LYS A 4 16.54 18.06 -5.38
N GLN A 5 15.40 18.55 -4.92
CA GLN A 5 14.79 19.78 -5.39
C GLN A 5 14.06 20.53 -4.28
N VAL A 6 13.83 21.81 -4.51
CA VAL A 6 13.00 22.65 -3.67
C VAL A 6 11.53 22.28 -3.90
N LEU A 7 10.81 21.93 -2.86
CA LEU A 7 9.39 21.59 -2.94
C LEU A 7 8.50 22.84 -2.86
N ALA A 8 8.88 23.79 -2.01
CA ALA A 8 8.21 25.06 -1.85
C ALA A 8 9.19 26.12 -1.39
N SER A 9 8.96 27.36 -1.78
CA SER A 9 9.66 28.53 -1.25
C SER A 9 8.66 29.65 -0.94
N TRP A 10 8.95 30.42 0.10
CA TRP A 10 8.10 31.53 0.52
C TRP A 10 8.95 32.69 1.00
N GLY A 11 8.49 33.92 0.77
CA GLY A 11 9.19 35.15 1.15
C GLY A 11 9.43 36.11 -0.01
N GLU A 12 10.11 37.20 0.28
CA GLU A 12 10.30 38.32 -0.65
C GLU A 12 10.98 37.95 -1.96
N ASP A 13 11.95 37.03 -1.92
CA ASP A 13 12.71 36.55 -3.08
C ASP A 13 12.26 35.14 -3.58
N SER A 14 11.10 34.62 -3.12
CA SER A 14 10.66 33.25 -3.43
C SER A 14 10.53 32.96 -4.93
N ALA A 15 10.20 33.98 -5.74
CA ALA A 15 10.16 33.86 -7.19
C ALA A 15 11.50 33.45 -7.85
N LYS A 16 12.63 33.62 -7.16
CA LYS A 16 13.97 33.23 -7.65
C LYS A 16 14.29 31.76 -7.40
N CYS A 17 13.51 31.09 -6.56
CA CYS A 17 13.69 29.69 -6.22
C CYS A 17 12.35 28.98 -6.24
N PRO A 18 11.73 28.79 -7.41
CA PRO A 18 10.46 28.09 -7.52
C PRO A 18 10.59 26.62 -7.17
N ALA A 19 9.44 25.97 -6.90
CA ALA A 19 9.40 24.53 -6.74
C ALA A 19 9.98 23.81 -7.98
N GLY A 20 10.73 22.75 -7.75
CA GLY A 20 11.48 22.02 -8.79
C GLY A 20 12.92 22.52 -8.99
N THR A 21 13.34 23.62 -8.34
CA THR A 21 14.73 24.09 -8.41
C THR A 21 15.67 23.06 -7.76
N PRO A 22 16.77 22.64 -8.43
CA PRO A 22 17.69 21.65 -7.85
C PRO A 22 18.36 22.16 -6.57
N VAL A 23 18.58 21.27 -5.62
CA VAL A 23 19.35 21.56 -4.41
C VAL A 23 20.84 21.65 -4.76
N VAL A 24 21.44 22.78 -4.44
CA VAL A 24 22.86 23.05 -4.76
C VAL A 24 23.71 23.40 -3.52
N LEU A 25 23.09 23.63 -2.37
CA LEU A 25 23.80 23.96 -1.15
C LEU A 25 24.45 22.72 -0.54
N LYS A 26 25.76 22.76 -0.32
CA LYS A 26 26.50 21.66 0.32
C LYS A 26 26.02 21.41 1.76
N THR A 27 25.69 22.49 2.47
CA THR A 27 25.15 22.40 3.82
C THR A 27 23.83 21.63 3.84
N THR A 28 22.95 21.83 2.87
CA THR A 28 21.70 21.07 2.74
C THR A 28 21.97 19.57 2.55
N LEU A 29 22.89 19.24 1.65
CA LEU A 29 23.27 17.84 1.43
C LEU A 29 23.88 17.20 2.67
N SER A 30 24.76 17.93 3.38
CA SER A 30 25.33 17.46 4.64
C SER A 30 24.27 17.22 5.72
N VAL A 31 23.29 18.12 5.86
CA VAL A 31 22.18 17.95 6.82
C VAL A 31 21.32 16.73 6.48
N ILE A 32 21.11 16.46 5.20
CA ILE A 32 20.37 15.26 4.76
C ILE A 32 21.13 13.98 5.14
N GLU A 33 22.46 13.98 5.00
CA GLU A 33 23.31 12.84 5.32
C GLU A 33 23.46 12.63 6.83
N THR A 34 23.66 13.70 7.59
CA THR A 34 23.94 13.62 9.04
C THR A 34 22.69 13.64 9.91
N GLY A 35 21.59 14.21 9.42
CA GLY A 35 20.38 14.45 10.21
C GLY A 35 20.55 15.56 11.26
N GLU A 36 21.64 16.32 11.22
CA GLU A 36 21.93 17.38 12.19
C GLU A 36 21.70 18.77 11.60
N GLN A 37 21.03 19.63 12.37
CA GLN A 37 20.80 21.01 11.97
C GLN A 37 22.14 21.74 11.81
N SER A 38 22.25 22.55 10.77
CA SER A 38 23.45 23.31 10.47
C SER A 38 23.14 24.76 10.09
N VAL A 39 24.10 25.64 10.36
CA VAL A 39 24.07 27.06 9.99
C VAL A 39 25.15 27.30 8.96
N PHE A 40 24.83 27.96 7.86
CA PHE A 40 25.78 28.33 6.86
C PHE A 40 25.92 29.85 6.74
N SER A 41 27.10 30.30 6.30
CA SER A 41 27.35 31.69 5.89
C SER A 41 28.22 31.71 4.64
N ARG A 42 27.82 32.47 3.65
CA ARG A 42 28.60 32.66 2.42
C ARG A 42 29.93 33.41 2.63
N ASP A 43 30.03 34.13 3.73
CA ASP A 43 31.25 34.86 4.07
C ASP A 43 32.30 33.91 4.66
N THR A 44 31.92 32.74 5.19
CA THR A 44 32.82 31.79 5.85
C THR A 44 32.89 30.44 5.13
N SER A 45 31.86 30.04 4.45
CA SER A 45 31.82 28.84 3.61
C SER A 45 31.93 29.25 2.14
N ASN A 46 32.87 28.67 1.39
CA ASN A 46 32.97 28.86 -0.07
C ASN A 46 31.75 28.33 -0.84
N GLU A 47 30.54 28.51 -0.31
CA GLU A 47 29.30 28.15 -0.97
C GLU A 47 28.95 29.15 -2.04
N THR A 48 29.38 28.87 -3.26
CA THR A 48 29.00 29.61 -4.47
C THR A 48 27.68 29.01 -4.99
N GLY A 49 26.67 29.88 -5.20
CA GLY A 49 25.48 29.47 -5.95
C GLY A 49 24.18 29.39 -5.20
N GLY A 50 24.05 30.03 -4.05
CA GLY A 50 22.72 30.08 -3.38
C GLY A 50 21.70 30.88 -4.22
N TYR A 51 20.45 30.48 -4.11
CA TYR A 51 19.30 30.98 -4.86
C TYR A 51 19.00 32.47 -4.58
N PHE A 52 19.45 32.97 -3.44
CA PHE A 52 19.10 34.32 -2.96
C PHE A 52 20.35 35.21 -2.82
N PRO A 53 20.70 36.04 -3.80
CA PRO A 53 21.94 36.84 -3.80
C PRO A 53 22.06 37.81 -2.61
N ARG A 54 20.92 38.26 -2.06
CA ARG A 54 20.87 39.20 -0.93
C ARG A 54 20.93 38.51 0.44
N LEU A 55 20.68 37.22 0.50
CA LEU A 55 20.68 36.44 1.73
C LEU A 55 22.01 35.68 1.84
N ARG A 56 22.79 36.01 2.85
CA ARG A 56 24.19 35.57 2.99
C ARG A 56 24.38 34.48 4.05
N ALA A 57 23.37 34.23 4.83
CA ALA A 57 23.40 33.18 5.85
C ALA A 57 22.07 32.42 5.92
N GLY A 58 22.07 31.27 6.50
CA GLY A 58 20.84 30.49 6.69
C GLY A 58 21.02 29.38 7.69
N ILE A 59 19.87 28.85 8.11
CA ILE A 59 19.74 27.67 8.96
C ILE A 59 19.12 26.58 8.09
N VAL A 60 19.69 25.40 8.11
CA VAL A 60 19.17 24.19 7.49
C VAL A 60 18.82 23.23 8.60
N ALA A 61 17.53 22.95 8.76
CA ALA A 61 17.02 22.02 9.75
C ALA A 61 16.48 20.75 9.05
N PRO A 62 16.82 19.57 9.55
CA PRO A 62 16.34 18.31 8.97
C PRO A 62 14.84 18.10 9.23
N LEU A 63 14.15 17.55 8.24
CA LEU A 63 12.80 17.02 8.39
C LEU A 63 12.90 15.51 8.50
N THR A 64 12.50 14.95 9.65
CA THR A 64 12.72 13.53 9.95
C THR A 64 11.40 12.79 10.07
N VAL A 65 11.34 11.61 9.45
CA VAL A 65 10.24 10.67 9.61
C VAL A 65 10.84 9.32 9.97
N ARG A 66 10.40 8.74 11.08
CA ARG A 66 10.90 7.45 11.60
C ARG A 66 12.43 7.40 11.74
N GLY A 67 13.04 8.50 12.14
CA GLY A 67 14.49 8.59 12.33
C GLY A 67 15.31 8.77 11.05
N HIS A 68 14.68 8.90 9.90
CA HIS A 68 15.34 9.18 8.63
C HIS A 68 15.08 10.62 8.18
N CYS A 69 16.10 11.30 7.70
CA CYS A 69 15.94 12.62 7.10
C CYS A 69 15.27 12.47 5.73
N VAL A 70 14.06 13.01 5.59
CA VAL A 70 13.28 12.98 4.35
C VAL A 70 13.35 14.28 3.56
N GLY A 71 13.98 15.31 4.14
CA GLY A 71 14.12 16.62 3.53
C GLY A 71 14.65 17.63 4.51
N THR A 72 14.64 18.90 4.13
CA THR A 72 15.12 20.00 4.98
C THR A 72 14.18 21.21 4.94
N LEU A 73 14.12 21.92 6.05
CA LEU A 73 13.59 23.27 6.17
C LEU A 73 14.76 24.25 6.16
N GLU A 74 14.73 25.21 5.25
CA GLU A 74 15.79 26.21 5.10
C GLU A 74 15.26 27.60 5.42
N LEU A 75 15.87 28.28 6.37
CA LEU A 75 15.57 29.66 6.72
C LEU A 75 16.76 30.54 6.35
N TYR A 76 16.53 31.56 5.48
CA TYR A 76 17.57 32.43 4.97
C TYR A 76 17.54 33.79 5.64
N TYR A 77 18.73 34.33 5.87
CA TYR A 77 18.95 35.61 6.56
C TYR A 77 19.94 36.52 5.77
N PRO A 78 19.76 37.84 5.86
CA PRO A 78 20.68 38.79 5.19
C PRO A 78 22.14 38.68 5.68
N ARG A 79 22.34 38.39 6.97
CA ARG A 79 23.66 38.31 7.62
C ARG A 79 23.70 37.21 8.65
N LEU A 80 24.91 36.67 8.89
CA LEU A 80 25.11 35.66 9.96
C LEU A 80 24.79 36.24 11.35
N SER A 81 25.08 37.51 11.60
CA SER A 81 24.75 38.18 12.88
C SER A 81 23.25 38.29 13.16
N SER A 82 22.40 37.99 12.18
CA SER A 82 20.95 37.90 12.36
C SER A 82 20.49 36.53 12.86
N ILE A 83 21.39 35.56 12.96
CA ILE A 83 21.10 34.20 13.45
C ILE A 83 21.63 34.12 14.88
N ASP A 84 20.71 34.00 15.83
CA ASP A 84 21.01 33.75 17.22
C ASP A 84 20.38 32.42 17.68
N MET A 85 20.48 32.09 18.96
CA MET A 85 19.93 30.89 19.53
C MET A 85 18.39 30.79 19.38
N ARG A 86 17.68 31.93 19.29
CA ARG A 86 16.24 31.96 19.13
C ARG A 86 15.83 31.53 17.71
N GLN A 87 16.52 32.04 16.69
CA GLN A 87 16.26 31.65 15.29
C GLN A 87 16.59 30.18 15.09
N THR A 88 17.66 29.69 15.71
CA THR A 88 18.04 28.27 15.63
C THR A 88 17.00 27.38 16.29
N ALA A 89 16.51 27.76 17.48
CA ALA A 89 15.46 27.05 18.18
C ALA A 89 14.10 27.08 17.42
N LEU A 90 13.78 28.24 16.80
CA LEU A 90 12.59 28.35 15.97
C LEU A 90 12.67 27.42 14.74
N ALA A 91 13.82 27.36 14.08
CA ALA A 91 14.04 26.48 12.94
C ALA A 91 13.85 25.03 13.34
N SER A 92 14.42 24.58 14.45
CA SER A 92 14.18 23.24 15.00
C SER A 92 12.70 23.01 15.28
N GLY A 93 12.05 23.92 16.00
CA GLY A 93 10.64 23.76 16.37
C GLY A 93 9.72 23.65 15.14
N PHE A 94 9.96 24.45 14.09
CA PHE A 94 9.20 24.33 12.84
C PHE A 94 9.52 23.01 12.11
N ALA A 95 10.79 22.61 12.08
CA ALA A 95 11.19 21.35 11.47
C ALA A 95 10.55 20.16 12.19
N ASP A 96 10.47 20.17 13.52
CA ASP A 96 9.81 19.14 14.33
C ASP A 96 8.30 19.08 14.07
N LEU A 97 7.65 20.25 13.99
CA LEU A 97 6.22 20.32 13.65
C LEU A 97 5.95 19.75 12.26
N ILE A 98 6.72 20.14 11.26
CA ILE A 98 6.57 19.64 9.89
C ILE A 98 6.87 18.14 9.86
N SER A 99 7.91 17.68 10.53
CA SER A 99 8.28 16.27 10.63
C SER A 99 7.14 15.43 11.24
N THR A 100 6.50 15.95 12.29
CA THR A 100 5.34 15.29 12.91
C THR A 100 4.16 15.21 11.96
N GLN A 101 3.86 16.27 11.19
CA GLN A 101 2.80 16.25 10.20
C GLN A 101 3.10 15.29 9.05
N LEU A 102 4.35 15.25 8.57
CA LEU A 102 4.77 14.30 7.55
C LEU A 102 4.66 12.85 8.02
N ALA A 103 5.04 12.58 9.28
CA ALA A 103 4.92 11.26 9.87
C ALA A 103 3.46 10.81 9.99
N SER A 104 2.55 11.71 10.41
CA SER A 104 1.12 11.45 10.49
C SER A 104 0.53 11.14 9.11
N PHE A 105 0.86 11.95 8.11
CA PHE A 105 0.40 11.74 6.73
C PHE A 105 0.89 10.40 6.13
N GLU A 106 2.14 10.02 6.41
CA GLU A 106 2.68 8.74 5.94
C GLU A 106 1.99 7.56 6.60
N LEU A 107 1.63 7.68 7.88
CA LEU A 107 0.87 6.66 8.60
C LEU A 107 -0.54 6.48 8.00
N GLU A 108 -1.28 7.57 7.81
CA GLU A 108 -2.60 7.55 7.18
C GLU A 108 -2.56 6.91 5.78
N ARG A 109 -1.53 7.24 5.00
CA ARG A 109 -1.33 6.65 3.68
C ARG A 109 -1.06 5.15 3.72
N GLN A 110 -0.29 4.68 4.71
CA GLN A 110 -0.04 3.26 4.89
C GLN A 110 -1.30 2.50 5.27
N ASP A 111 -2.11 3.06 6.17
CA ASP A 111 -3.39 2.47 6.57
C ASP A 111 -4.35 2.36 5.38
N GLU A 112 -4.42 3.40 4.53
CA GLU A 112 -5.23 3.37 3.30
C GLU A 112 -4.75 2.29 2.31
N LEU A 113 -3.43 2.15 2.14
CA LEU A 113 -2.87 1.12 1.27
C LEU A 113 -3.14 -0.28 1.81
N THR A 114 -3.01 -0.48 3.12
CA THR A 114 -3.31 -1.76 3.77
C THR A 114 -4.77 -2.14 3.58
N ALA A 115 -5.70 -1.22 3.86
CA ALA A 115 -7.12 -1.44 3.64
C ALA A 115 -7.46 -1.77 2.17
N ARG A 116 -6.79 -1.13 1.22
CA ARG A 116 -6.96 -1.44 -0.22
C ARG A 116 -6.44 -2.82 -0.59
N VAL A 117 -5.33 -3.26 0.00
CA VAL A 117 -4.79 -4.61 -0.23
C VAL A 117 -5.73 -5.65 0.37
N GLU A 118 -6.23 -5.44 1.58
CA GLU A 118 -7.20 -6.32 2.22
C GLU A 118 -8.50 -6.43 1.41
N LEU A 119 -9.05 -5.30 0.95
CA LEU A 119 -10.22 -5.30 0.07
C LEU A 119 -9.98 -6.06 -1.23
N ARG A 120 -8.80 -5.92 -1.84
CA ARG A 120 -8.45 -6.68 -3.05
C ARG A 120 -8.28 -8.17 -2.76
N ALA A 121 -7.70 -8.53 -1.63
CA ALA A 121 -7.59 -9.92 -1.20
C ALA A 121 -8.98 -10.55 -1.00
N LEU A 122 -9.89 -9.86 -0.31
CA LEU A 122 -11.28 -10.27 -0.14
C LEU A 122 -12.02 -10.40 -1.49
N GLN A 123 -11.85 -9.43 -2.40
CA GLN A 123 -12.45 -9.49 -3.74
C GLN A 123 -11.86 -10.62 -4.61
N SER A 124 -10.60 -10.99 -4.40
CA SER A 124 -9.96 -12.07 -5.16
C SER A 124 -10.40 -13.47 -4.71
N GLN A 125 -10.99 -13.60 -3.52
CA GLN A 125 -11.60 -14.86 -3.07
C GLN A 125 -12.85 -15.23 -3.88
N VAL A 126 -13.44 -14.25 -4.59
CA VAL A 126 -14.56 -14.47 -5.49
C VAL A 126 -14.04 -14.35 -6.93
N ASP A 127 -13.94 -15.43 -7.69
CA ASP A 127 -13.70 -15.35 -9.13
C ASP A 127 -14.97 -14.84 -9.84
N PRO A 128 -15.00 -13.56 -10.29
CA PRO A 128 -16.21 -13.00 -10.90
C PRO A 128 -16.57 -13.74 -12.22
N HIS A 129 -15.55 -14.22 -12.91
CA HIS A 129 -15.74 -14.92 -14.17
C HIS A 129 -16.37 -16.31 -13.95
N PHE A 130 -15.96 -17.03 -12.90
CA PHE A 130 -16.60 -18.28 -12.50
C PHE A 130 -18.05 -18.04 -12.10
N LEU A 131 -18.31 -17.02 -11.29
CA LEU A 131 -19.65 -16.63 -10.87
C LEU A 131 -20.58 -16.35 -12.03
N PHE A 132 -20.20 -15.44 -12.95
CA PHE A 132 -21.02 -15.11 -14.12
C PHE A 132 -21.28 -16.31 -15.04
N ASN A 133 -20.27 -17.12 -15.28
CA ASN A 133 -20.39 -18.29 -16.14
C ASN A 133 -21.27 -19.36 -15.53
N THR A 134 -21.15 -19.62 -14.23
CA THR A 134 -21.99 -20.59 -13.53
C THR A 134 -23.45 -20.17 -13.52
N ILE A 135 -23.74 -18.90 -13.19
CA ILE A 135 -25.11 -18.37 -13.24
C ILE A 135 -25.67 -18.47 -14.68
N SER A 136 -24.89 -18.10 -15.70
CA SER A 136 -25.34 -18.19 -17.08
C SER A 136 -25.66 -19.62 -17.50
N THR A 137 -24.86 -20.59 -17.06
CA THR A 137 -25.10 -22.02 -17.29
C THR A 137 -26.41 -22.46 -16.61
N ILE A 138 -26.62 -22.10 -15.34
CA ILE A 138 -27.84 -22.43 -14.59
C ILE A 138 -29.06 -21.86 -15.32
N VAL A 139 -29.02 -20.57 -15.71
CA VAL A 139 -30.11 -19.90 -16.44
C VAL A 139 -30.45 -20.63 -17.73
N SER A 140 -29.43 -21.10 -18.49
CA SER A 140 -29.68 -21.85 -19.74
C SER A 140 -30.42 -23.17 -19.51
N LEU A 141 -30.19 -23.81 -18.36
CA LEU A 141 -30.78 -25.08 -18.00
C LEU A 141 -32.20 -24.96 -17.39
N VAL A 142 -32.58 -23.80 -16.87
CA VAL A 142 -33.88 -23.61 -16.19
C VAL A 142 -35.06 -24.09 -17.06
N ARG A 143 -34.99 -23.95 -18.37
CA ARG A 143 -36.06 -24.30 -19.29
C ARG A 143 -35.95 -25.71 -19.86
N THR A 144 -34.73 -26.22 -20.00
CA THR A 144 -34.47 -27.52 -20.63
C THR A 144 -34.28 -28.64 -19.65
N GLU A 145 -33.67 -28.40 -18.51
CA GLU A 145 -33.33 -29.35 -17.44
C GLU A 145 -33.55 -28.73 -16.05
N PRO A 146 -34.80 -28.44 -15.65
CA PRO A 146 -35.11 -27.67 -14.43
C PRO A 146 -34.56 -28.31 -13.16
N ASP A 147 -34.59 -29.65 -13.03
CA ASP A 147 -34.08 -30.35 -11.87
C ASP A 147 -32.57 -30.23 -11.74
N LYS A 148 -31.83 -30.30 -12.87
CA LYS A 148 -30.38 -30.07 -12.91
C LYS A 148 -30.04 -28.61 -12.58
N ALA A 149 -30.80 -27.67 -13.09
CA ALA A 149 -30.62 -26.26 -12.77
C ALA A 149 -30.81 -25.99 -11.27
N ARG A 150 -31.79 -26.62 -10.65
CA ARG A 150 -32.04 -26.50 -9.20
C ARG A 150 -30.90 -27.11 -8.38
N SER A 151 -30.42 -28.30 -8.75
CA SER A 151 -29.29 -28.95 -8.04
C SER A 151 -28.05 -28.09 -8.14
N LEU A 152 -27.69 -27.56 -9.34
CA LEU A 152 -26.55 -26.68 -9.54
C LEU A 152 -26.65 -25.37 -8.75
N LEU A 153 -27.85 -24.82 -8.58
CA LEU A 153 -28.06 -23.61 -7.79
C LEU A 153 -27.80 -23.87 -6.30
N ILE A 154 -28.17 -25.07 -5.81
CA ILE A 154 -27.89 -25.49 -4.43
C ILE A 154 -26.36 -25.67 -4.24
N ASP A 155 -25.71 -26.38 -5.16
CA ASP A 155 -24.24 -26.58 -5.12
C ASP A 155 -23.49 -25.25 -5.15
N PHE A 156 -23.91 -24.36 -6.05
CA PHE A 156 -23.36 -23.01 -6.15
C PHE A 156 -23.52 -22.20 -4.85
N SER A 157 -24.74 -22.21 -4.26
CA SER A 157 -25.00 -21.49 -3.02
C SER A 157 -24.16 -22.04 -1.85
N ASN A 158 -24.00 -23.36 -1.75
CA ASN A 158 -23.20 -23.99 -0.70
C ASN A 158 -21.71 -23.72 -0.89
N TYR A 159 -21.21 -23.82 -2.12
CA TYR A 159 -19.82 -23.50 -2.47
C TYR A 159 -19.46 -22.07 -2.09
N TYR A 160 -20.27 -21.07 -2.50
CA TYR A 160 -19.99 -19.67 -2.19
C TYR A 160 -20.14 -19.32 -0.72
N ARG A 161 -21.11 -19.90 -0.02
CA ARG A 161 -21.26 -19.68 1.42
C ARG A 161 -20.00 -20.08 2.16
N GLN A 162 -19.38 -21.17 1.78
CA GLN A 162 -18.18 -21.66 2.41
C GLN A 162 -16.94 -20.86 2.00
N THR A 163 -16.81 -20.49 0.73
CA THR A 163 -15.72 -19.63 0.25
C THR A 163 -15.70 -18.25 0.94
N LEU A 164 -16.87 -17.76 1.37
CA LEU A 164 -17.03 -16.48 2.07
C LEU A 164 -17.03 -16.61 3.60
N SER A 165 -17.02 -17.83 4.15
CA SER A 165 -16.89 -18.01 5.60
C SER A 165 -15.42 -17.97 6.00
N ASP A 166 -15.11 -17.22 7.06
CA ASP A 166 -13.77 -17.15 7.64
C ASP A 166 -13.31 -18.56 8.04
N SER A 167 -12.29 -19.06 7.37
CA SER A 167 -11.77 -20.42 7.56
C SER A 167 -10.38 -20.41 8.20
N ASP A 168 -10.26 -19.77 9.37
CA ASP A 168 -9.02 -19.80 10.16
C ASP A 168 -8.79 -21.15 10.87
N THR A 169 -9.73 -22.09 10.78
CA THR A 169 -9.68 -23.39 11.45
C THR A 169 -9.48 -24.52 10.45
N LEU A 170 -8.65 -25.51 10.82
CA LEU A 170 -8.48 -26.73 10.06
C LEU A 170 -9.84 -27.43 9.86
N THR A 171 -10.03 -28.03 8.69
CA THR A 171 -11.22 -28.79 8.31
C THR A 171 -10.85 -30.27 8.10
N THR A 172 -11.84 -31.16 7.99
CA THR A 172 -11.58 -32.56 7.68
C THR A 172 -11.33 -32.75 6.19
N LEU A 173 -10.50 -33.75 5.84
CA LEU A 173 -10.26 -34.10 4.43
C LEU A 173 -11.56 -34.48 3.71
N GLU A 174 -12.48 -35.19 4.36
CA GLU A 174 -13.80 -35.51 3.81
C GLU A 174 -14.56 -34.24 3.40
N HIS A 175 -14.56 -33.23 4.27
CA HIS A 175 -15.23 -31.96 3.99
C HIS A 175 -14.60 -31.22 2.79
N GLU A 176 -13.27 -31.20 2.70
CA GLU A 176 -12.56 -30.60 1.54
C GLU A 176 -12.91 -31.33 0.23
N VAL A 177 -13.02 -32.63 0.27
CA VAL A 177 -13.39 -33.43 -0.90
C VAL A 177 -14.87 -33.21 -1.29
N GLU A 178 -15.78 -33.07 -0.34
CA GLU A 178 -17.16 -32.68 -0.64
C GLU A 178 -17.23 -31.32 -1.34
N GLN A 179 -16.44 -30.35 -0.88
CA GLN A 179 -16.37 -29.02 -1.51
C GLN A 179 -15.78 -29.08 -2.91
N GLY A 180 -14.69 -29.84 -3.07
CA GLY A 180 -14.09 -30.09 -4.39
C GLY A 180 -15.08 -30.75 -5.34
N THR A 181 -15.89 -31.67 -4.87
CA THR A 181 -16.93 -32.34 -5.65
C THR A 181 -18.01 -31.37 -6.12
N ARG A 182 -18.48 -30.47 -5.25
CA ARG A 182 -19.44 -29.40 -5.63
C ARG A 182 -18.88 -28.50 -6.73
N TYR A 183 -17.63 -28.07 -6.57
CA TYR A 183 -16.95 -27.29 -7.62
C TYR A 183 -16.88 -28.04 -8.96
N ILE A 184 -16.52 -29.32 -8.92
CA ILE A 184 -16.44 -30.17 -10.10
C ILE A 184 -17.81 -30.30 -10.78
N ASN A 185 -18.91 -30.48 -10.04
CA ASN A 185 -20.26 -30.54 -10.57
C ASN A 185 -20.62 -29.26 -11.34
N LEU A 186 -20.27 -28.08 -10.77
CA LEU A 186 -20.47 -26.79 -11.44
C LEU A 186 -19.65 -26.69 -12.73
N MET A 187 -18.40 -27.17 -12.72
CA MET A 187 -17.54 -27.20 -13.91
C MET A 187 -18.02 -28.19 -14.97
N GLN A 188 -18.49 -29.36 -14.60
CA GLN A 188 -19.06 -30.36 -15.52
C GLN A 188 -20.31 -29.82 -16.21
N ALA A 189 -21.19 -29.13 -15.47
CA ALA A 189 -22.35 -28.49 -16.08
C ALA A 189 -21.98 -27.43 -17.11
N ARG A 190 -20.85 -26.71 -16.90
CA ARG A 190 -20.34 -25.68 -17.81
C ARG A 190 -19.69 -26.26 -19.06
N TYR A 191 -18.85 -27.28 -18.91
CA TYR A 191 -18.02 -27.81 -20.02
C TYR A 191 -18.65 -29.03 -20.68
N GLY A 192 -19.67 -29.62 -20.09
CA GLY A 192 -20.33 -30.86 -20.53
C GLY A 192 -19.68 -32.10 -19.93
N ASP A 193 -20.51 -33.06 -19.56
CA ASP A 193 -20.15 -34.30 -18.84
C ASP A 193 -19.08 -35.16 -19.58
N GLY A 194 -18.91 -34.95 -20.89
CA GLY A 194 -17.92 -35.68 -21.69
C GLY A 194 -16.50 -35.10 -21.64
N ARG A 195 -16.33 -33.85 -21.21
CA ARG A 195 -15.03 -33.17 -21.25
C ARG A 195 -14.26 -33.23 -19.93
N LEU A 196 -14.98 -33.33 -18.81
CA LEU A 196 -14.39 -33.37 -17.48
C LEU A 196 -14.85 -34.66 -16.77
N ARG A 197 -13.95 -35.60 -16.60
CA ARG A 197 -14.18 -36.81 -15.83
C ARG A 197 -13.28 -36.75 -14.60
N VAL A 198 -13.88 -36.82 -13.42
CA VAL A 198 -13.17 -36.82 -12.16
C VAL A 198 -13.58 -38.07 -11.38
N SER A 199 -12.60 -38.79 -10.85
CA SER A 199 -12.78 -39.89 -9.92
C SER A 199 -12.19 -39.47 -8.60
N VAL A 200 -12.94 -39.60 -7.52
CA VAL A 200 -12.49 -39.30 -6.17
C VAL A 200 -12.50 -40.60 -5.40
N ASP A 201 -11.33 -40.95 -4.84
CA ASP A 201 -11.17 -42.11 -3.97
C ASP A 201 -10.44 -41.69 -2.71
N ILE A 202 -11.04 -41.91 -1.54
CA ILE A 202 -10.48 -41.55 -0.25
C ILE A 202 -10.51 -42.77 0.65
N ASP A 203 -9.36 -43.11 1.19
CA ASP A 203 -9.30 -44.14 2.21
C ASP A 203 -10.09 -43.72 3.46
N PHE A 204 -10.86 -44.67 3.99
CA PHE A 204 -11.69 -44.44 5.17
C PHE A 204 -10.90 -43.95 6.39
N GLU A 205 -9.66 -44.43 6.54
CA GLU A 205 -8.80 -44.10 7.69
C GLU A 205 -8.34 -42.64 7.71
N VAL A 206 -8.32 -41.93 6.56
CA VAL A 206 -7.83 -40.53 6.46
C VAL A 206 -8.92 -39.49 6.34
N ARG A 207 -10.18 -39.86 6.29
CA ARG A 207 -11.31 -38.95 6.11
C ARG A 207 -11.40 -37.85 7.16
N ASP A 208 -11.15 -38.20 8.41
CA ASP A 208 -11.20 -37.31 9.56
C ASP A 208 -9.87 -36.55 9.79
N SER A 209 -8.87 -36.74 8.93
CA SER A 209 -7.61 -36.02 9.03
C SER A 209 -7.84 -34.52 8.85
N LEU A 210 -7.25 -33.71 9.73
CA LEU A 210 -7.35 -32.28 9.68
C LEU A 210 -6.39 -31.71 8.64
N VAL A 211 -6.91 -30.92 7.72
CA VAL A 211 -6.18 -30.26 6.63
C VAL A 211 -6.49 -28.77 6.60
N PRO A 212 -5.59 -27.94 6.05
CA PRO A 212 -5.94 -26.55 5.78
C PRO A 212 -7.13 -26.45 4.82
N PRO A 213 -8.04 -25.48 5.03
CA PRO A 213 -9.15 -25.23 4.12
C PRO A 213 -8.64 -24.84 2.73
N PHE A 214 -9.43 -25.18 1.72
CA PHE A 214 -9.14 -24.90 0.30
C PHE A 214 -7.88 -25.58 -0.27
N ILE A 215 -7.36 -26.63 0.37
CA ILE A 215 -6.17 -27.35 -0.12
C ILE A 215 -6.43 -28.09 -1.44
N LEU A 216 -7.68 -28.48 -1.71
CA LEU A 216 -8.09 -29.18 -2.93
C LEU A 216 -8.76 -28.27 -3.96
N GLN A 217 -8.91 -26.99 -3.67
CA GLN A 217 -9.53 -26.03 -4.58
C GLN A 217 -8.45 -25.30 -5.39
N PRO A 218 -8.72 -25.06 -6.71
CA PRO A 218 -7.80 -24.32 -7.57
C PRO A 218 -7.75 -22.82 -7.29
#